data_fe998e3a95cc70e1cfd266e8e26592c8
#
_entry.id   fe998e3a95cc70e1cfd266e8e26592c8
#
_cell.length_a   1.000
_cell.length_b   1.000
_cell.length_c   1.000
_cell.angle_alpha   90.00
_cell.angle_beta   90.00
_cell.angle_gamma   90.00
#
_symmetry.space_group_name_H-M   'P 1'
#
loop_
_entity.id
_entity.type
_entity.pdbx_description
1 polymer ?
#
loop_
_entity_poly.entity_id
_entity_poly.type
_entity_poly.pdbx_seq_one_letter_code
_entity_poly.pdbx_strand_id
1 'polypeptide(L)'
;MHSTPEREEDIVTPESEAPKATPEELHEKWVSETLKKNPELIEDKKWRMDNLYYIITKKGEKNLFRMNKAQADFFELSKRFYRFIILKSRQLGFTTFIVLWIFDEILFNKNKEAAIIAHTKDDAVEIFDRKVAFARNNLPGSIKFALAITTDSAKKLKITRKDGSTSTFLVTNSARSGTFHYVHATELAELFIKYPKKALEFVKGTIPAIPMDGGRLFIESTANGMAGYFYDTFTEGYKMRDDFTRGMSKAIPYPVFYNWQWDEMDMEAVDEDIPVDKMQVNSDIDWAGYKAEHNLSDREITYYYLKWLSLKRDVNSLRQQYPTTAEEAFGASGRTYFSQSRMYDFYQNVHGYERFKVVDDRDTQKPILIPDPKGPLYVWKKLQPNKKYVIGGDVAEGLADGDWSVLSIVDEETHDLVGIYHCHEEPYDFAHSANRVGRIYNNALLAIESNKDGLYVNDTLLRMSYPNLYYREEQDDAVKAISRKVGWRTTSITRPYALAAMNTAFNNQDYWVHKILLEEMLAFLRNSRDKPEALAGKHDDIVMATSIAYGVLENKPKKDEKNDKPKDNSYLAWVYGEIEFHELPIELQNKLTNTENYDNINKY
;
A
#
# COMPACT_ATOMS: atom_id res chain seq x y z
N MET A 1 86.92 -13.45 -57.95
CA MET A 1 85.66 -13.23 -58.60
C MET A 1 84.88 -14.54 -58.60
N HIS A 2 84.14 -14.79 -57.54
CA HIS A 2 83.24 -15.93 -57.51
C HIS A 2 81.97 -15.43 -56.86
N SER A 3 80.88 -15.38 -57.57
CA SER A 3 79.53 -15.15 -57.14
C SER A 3 78.93 -16.45 -56.66
N THR A 4 78.52 -16.48 -55.42
CA THR A 4 77.69 -17.53 -54.81
C THR A 4 76.24 -17.23 -55.03
N PRO A 5 75.38 -18.20 -55.42
CA PRO A 5 73.94 -17.97 -55.55
C PRO A 5 73.26 -18.07 -54.15
N GLU A 6 72.40 -17.10 -53.87
CA GLU A 6 71.47 -17.07 -52.73
C GLU A 6 70.44 -18.19 -52.88
N ARG A 7 70.20 -18.93 -51.79
CA ARG A 7 69.10 -19.88 -51.70
C ARG A 7 67.83 -19.10 -51.38
N GLU A 8 66.80 -19.24 -52.19
CA GLU A 8 65.41 -18.87 -51.84
C GLU A 8 64.96 -19.77 -50.70
N GLU A 9 64.70 -19.18 -49.53
CA GLU A 9 63.95 -19.85 -48.41
C GLU A 9 62.49 -19.81 -48.79
N ASP A 10 61.88 -21.00 -48.94
CA ASP A 10 60.43 -21.19 -49.03
C ASP A 10 59.78 -20.67 -47.78
N ILE A 11 59.10 -19.50 -47.88
CA ILE A 11 58.21 -18.99 -46.81
C ILE A 11 56.93 -19.88 -46.78
N VAL A 12 56.91 -20.86 -45.90
CA VAL A 12 55.67 -21.61 -45.55
C VAL A 12 54.76 -20.65 -44.80
N THR A 13 53.75 -20.11 -45.50
CA THR A 13 52.62 -19.40 -44.88
C THR A 13 51.90 -20.41 -44.01
N PRO A 14 51.67 -20.10 -42.71
CA PRO A 14 50.86 -20.99 -41.89
C PRO A 14 49.43 -21.07 -42.46
N GLU A 15 48.95 -22.29 -42.71
CA GLU A 15 47.55 -22.53 -43.04
C GLU A 15 46.70 -21.85 -41.95
N SER A 16 45.89 -20.87 -42.36
CA SER A 16 44.92 -20.23 -41.46
C SER A 16 43.94 -21.31 -41.03
N GLU A 17 44.05 -21.76 -39.77
CA GLU A 17 42.98 -22.58 -39.17
C GLU A 17 41.64 -21.87 -39.39
N ALA A 18 40.69 -22.55 -40.02
CA ALA A 18 39.33 -22.04 -40.19
C ALA A 18 38.78 -21.65 -38.81
N PRO A 19 38.13 -20.50 -38.66
CA PRO A 19 37.65 -20.02 -37.37
C PRO A 19 36.73 -21.10 -36.76
N LYS A 20 37.04 -21.51 -35.54
CA LYS A 20 36.19 -22.47 -34.78
C LYS A 20 34.82 -21.86 -34.60
N ALA A 21 33.76 -22.61 -34.94
CA ALA A 21 32.37 -22.17 -34.76
C ALA A 21 32.10 -21.70 -33.33
N THR A 22 31.41 -20.58 -33.20
CA THR A 22 31.03 -20.03 -31.89
C THR A 22 30.04 -20.95 -31.16
N PRO A 23 29.93 -20.87 -29.83
CA PRO A 23 28.92 -21.64 -29.08
C PRO A 23 27.49 -21.42 -29.59
N GLU A 24 27.17 -20.21 -30.02
CA GLU A 24 25.89 -19.84 -30.62
C GLU A 24 25.66 -20.51 -31.98
N GLU A 25 26.64 -20.54 -32.86
CA GLU A 25 26.54 -21.20 -34.16
C GLU A 25 26.37 -22.71 -33.99
N LEU A 26 27.08 -23.31 -33.03
CA LEU A 26 26.91 -24.71 -32.67
C LEU A 26 25.51 -25.00 -32.12
N HIS A 27 25.01 -24.14 -31.27
CA HIS A 27 23.64 -24.28 -30.70
C HIS A 27 22.57 -24.08 -31.79
N GLU A 28 22.71 -23.11 -32.70
CA GLU A 28 21.79 -22.90 -33.81
C GLU A 28 21.73 -24.12 -34.73
N LYS A 29 22.88 -24.70 -35.04
CA LYS A 29 22.98 -25.92 -35.82
C LYS A 29 22.28 -27.08 -35.09
N TRP A 30 22.51 -27.23 -33.77
CA TRP A 30 21.89 -28.26 -32.94
C TRP A 30 20.37 -28.10 -32.92
N VAL A 31 19.83 -26.89 -32.72
CA VAL A 31 18.38 -26.62 -32.75
C VAL A 31 17.80 -27.00 -34.10
N SER A 32 18.44 -26.61 -35.20
CA SER A 32 17.98 -26.88 -36.56
C SER A 32 17.95 -28.38 -36.85
N GLU A 33 19.00 -29.14 -36.47
CA GLU A 33 19.09 -30.60 -36.66
C GLU A 33 18.07 -31.34 -35.75
N THR A 34 17.89 -30.86 -34.52
CA THR A 34 16.94 -31.46 -33.58
C THR A 34 15.51 -31.31 -34.06
N LEU A 35 15.12 -30.11 -34.53
CA LEU A 35 13.77 -29.90 -35.08
C LEU A 35 13.52 -30.60 -36.41
N LYS A 36 14.57 -30.85 -37.23
CA LYS A 36 14.43 -31.69 -38.41
C LYS A 36 14.13 -33.16 -38.08
N LYS A 37 14.69 -33.68 -36.98
CA LYS A 37 14.49 -35.03 -36.51
C LYS A 37 13.20 -35.19 -35.70
N ASN A 38 12.83 -34.19 -34.94
CA ASN A 38 11.69 -34.21 -34.00
C ASN A 38 10.88 -32.90 -34.16
N PRO A 39 10.14 -32.73 -35.24
CA PRO A 39 9.42 -31.48 -35.54
C PRO A 39 8.34 -31.15 -34.48
N GLU A 40 7.82 -32.16 -33.77
CA GLU A 40 6.84 -32.02 -32.71
C GLU A 40 7.35 -31.20 -31.48
N LEU A 41 8.67 -31.15 -31.29
CA LEU A 41 9.26 -30.37 -30.18
C LEU A 41 8.94 -28.89 -30.26
N ILE A 42 8.65 -28.35 -31.46
CA ILE A 42 8.27 -26.96 -31.64
C ILE A 42 6.91 -26.65 -30.99
N GLU A 43 6.07 -27.63 -30.76
CA GLU A 43 4.78 -27.48 -30.07
C GLU A 43 4.95 -27.53 -28.54
N ASP A 44 6.06 -28.11 -28.04
CA ASP A 44 6.36 -28.14 -26.61
C ASP A 44 6.91 -26.82 -26.11
N LYS A 45 6.07 -26.09 -25.37
CA LYS A 45 6.46 -24.81 -24.78
C LYS A 45 7.66 -24.91 -23.84
N LYS A 46 7.75 -25.99 -23.06
CA LYS A 46 8.88 -26.16 -22.14
C LYS A 46 10.18 -26.32 -22.91
N TRP A 47 10.16 -27.14 -23.96
CA TRP A 47 11.32 -27.30 -24.84
C TRP A 47 11.74 -25.98 -25.47
N ARG A 48 10.77 -25.15 -25.98
CA ARG A 48 11.06 -23.84 -26.56
C ARG A 48 11.66 -22.88 -25.53
N MET A 49 11.07 -22.79 -24.33
CA MET A 49 11.58 -21.95 -23.25
C MET A 49 13.03 -22.31 -22.89
N ASP A 50 13.34 -23.59 -22.82
CA ASP A 50 14.68 -24.06 -22.46
C ASP A 50 15.71 -23.95 -23.61
N ASN A 51 15.28 -23.85 -24.89
CA ASN A 51 16.21 -24.03 -26.01
C ASN A 51 16.22 -22.90 -27.06
N LEU A 52 15.29 -21.92 -27.02
CA LEU A 52 15.23 -20.91 -28.09
C LEU A 52 15.69 -19.52 -27.68
N TYR A 53 15.74 -19.22 -26.38
CA TYR A 53 15.91 -17.84 -25.92
C TYR A 53 17.25 -17.61 -25.25
N TYR A 54 17.91 -16.52 -25.61
CA TYR A 54 19.10 -16.01 -24.94
C TYR A 54 18.75 -14.84 -24.04
N ILE A 55 19.47 -14.69 -22.94
CA ILE A 55 19.36 -13.59 -21.99
C ILE A 55 20.76 -13.03 -21.67
N ILE A 56 20.79 -11.82 -21.12
CA ILE A 56 21.97 -11.32 -20.41
C ILE A 56 21.81 -11.68 -18.94
N THR A 57 22.79 -12.41 -18.40
CA THR A 57 22.81 -12.80 -16.99
C THR A 57 23.15 -11.64 -16.06
N LYS A 58 23.03 -11.83 -14.74
CA LYS A 58 23.51 -10.86 -13.72
C LYS A 58 25.00 -10.52 -13.87
N LYS A 59 25.80 -11.42 -14.43
CA LYS A 59 27.25 -11.21 -14.70
C LYS A 59 27.53 -10.46 -16.02
N GLY A 60 26.49 -10.07 -16.75
CA GLY A 60 26.66 -9.39 -18.05
C GLY A 60 26.94 -10.33 -19.22
N GLU A 61 26.87 -11.63 -19.02
CA GLU A 61 27.14 -12.64 -20.03
C GLU A 61 25.89 -13.00 -20.83
N LYS A 62 26.05 -13.24 -22.13
CA LYS A 62 24.99 -13.77 -22.97
C LYS A 62 24.91 -15.28 -22.80
N ASN A 63 23.85 -15.76 -22.18
CA ASN A 63 23.63 -17.18 -21.94
C ASN A 63 22.26 -17.64 -22.46
N LEU A 64 22.16 -18.93 -22.81
CA LEU A 64 20.90 -19.55 -23.09
C LEU A 64 20.03 -19.55 -21.82
N PHE A 65 18.78 -19.11 -21.96
CA PHE A 65 17.86 -19.08 -20.83
C PHE A 65 17.60 -20.50 -20.32
N ARG A 66 17.73 -20.68 -19.02
CA ARG A 66 17.33 -21.87 -18.29
C ARG A 66 16.50 -21.45 -17.11
N MET A 67 15.34 -22.08 -16.93
CA MET A 67 14.50 -21.81 -15.77
C MET A 67 15.22 -22.22 -14.50
N ASN A 68 15.32 -21.28 -13.53
CA ASN A 68 15.72 -21.62 -12.17
C ASN A 68 14.56 -22.38 -11.46
N LYS A 69 14.80 -22.85 -10.24
CA LYS A 69 13.85 -23.63 -9.46
C LYS A 69 12.48 -22.93 -9.26
N ALA A 70 12.50 -21.65 -8.89
CA ALA A 70 11.29 -20.84 -8.70
C ALA A 70 10.50 -20.68 -10.01
N GLN A 71 11.21 -20.44 -11.11
CA GLN A 71 10.61 -20.28 -12.44
C GLN A 71 10.05 -21.61 -12.97
N ALA A 72 10.72 -22.74 -12.71
CA ALA A 72 10.25 -24.07 -13.09
C ALA A 72 8.99 -24.46 -12.30
N ASP A 73 8.96 -24.20 -11.00
CA ASP A 73 7.76 -24.38 -10.17
C ASP A 73 6.59 -23.54 -10.70
N PHE A 74 6.84 -22.25 -10.95
CA PHE A 74 5.82 -21.36 -11.48
C PHE A 74 5.35 -21.76 -12.88
N PHE A 75 6.24 -22.28 -13.73
CA PHE A 75 5.87 -22.82 -15.04
C PHE A 75 4.82 -23.91 -14.92
N GLU A 76 4.97 -24.84 -13.99
CA GLU A 76 3.98 -25.89 -13.73
C GLU A 76 2.65 -25.33 -13.20
N LEU A 77 2.69 -24.34 -12.29
CA LEU A 77 1.49 -23.63 -11.82
C LEU A 77 0.77 -22.93 -12.99
N SER A 78 1.52 -22.36 -13.94
CA SER A 78 0.97 -21.66 -15.10
C SER A 78 0.17 -22.57 -16.05
N LYS A 79 0.35 -23.90 -16.00
CA LYS A 79 -0.48 -24.87 -16.72
C LYS A 79 -1.85 -25.07 -16.06
N ARG A 80 -1.95 -24.83 -14.73
CA ARG A 80 -3.17 -25.06 -13.94
C ARG A 80 -4.05 -23.81 -13.85
N PHE A 81 -3.46 -22.65 -13.65
CA PHE A 81 -4.16 -21.38 -13.38
C PHE A 81 -3.94 -20.36 -14.49
N TYR A 82 -4.80 -19.32 -14.56
CA TYR A 82 -4.80 -18.33 -15.64
C TYR A 82 -4.30 -16.94 -15.21
N ARG A 83 -4.67 -16.50 -14.02
CA ARG A 83 -4.27 -15.19 -13.47
C ARG A 83 -3.48 -15.41 -12.19
N PHE A 84 -2.43 -14.62 -12.02
CA PHE A 84 -1.50 -14.75 -10.89
C PHE A 84 -1.23 -13.42 -10.25
N ILE A 85 -1.09 -13.44 -8.92
CA ILE A 85 -0.49 -12.38 -8.13
C ILE A 85 0.71 -12.96 -7.38
N ILE A 86 1.90 -12.46 -7.70
CA ILE A 86 3.17 -13.06 -7.30
C ILE A 86 3.88 -12.10 -6.36
N LEU A 87 3.87 -12.43 -5.09
CA LEU A 87 4.74 -11.82 -4.08
C LEU A 87 6.08 -12.55 -4.13
N LYS A 88 7.15 -11.82 -4.29
CA LYS A 88 8.47 -12.43 -4.47
C LYS A 88 9.58 -11.66 -3.77
N SER A 89 10.62 -12.36 -3.41
CA SER A 89 11.92 -11.77 -3.08
C SER A 89 12.54 -11.10 -4.32
N ARG A 90 13.43 -10.16 -4.09
CA ARG A 90 14.22 -9.54 -5.18
C ARG A 90 15.08 -10.57 -5.91
N GLN A 91 15.33 -10.30 -7.19
CA GLN A 91 16.32 -10.98 -8.04
C GLN A 91 16.03 -12.45 -8.41
N LEU A 92 14.83 -12.98 -8.17
CA LEU A 92 14.43 -14.32 -8.59
C LEU A 92 14.19 -14.49 -10.11
N GLY A 93 14.35 -13.39 -10.89
CA GLY A 93 14.26 -13.42 -12.35
C GLY A 93 12.85 -13.58 -12.93
N PHE A 94 11.80 -13.37 -12.14
CA PHE A 94 10.40 -13.52 -12.59
C PHE A 94 10.03 -12.61 -13.74
N THR A 95 10.46 -11.32 -13.72
CA THR A 95 10.21 -10.40 -14.83
C THR A 95 10.76 -10.95 -16.16
N THR A 96 11.98 -11.51 -16.14
CA THR A 96 12.59 -12.12 -17.32
C THR A 96 11.79 -13.33 -17.78
N PHE A 97 11.45 -14.24 -16.87
CA PHE A 97 10.69 -15.43 -17.17
C PHE A 97 9.32 -15.11 -17.77
N ILE A 98 8.53 -14.23 -17.12
CA ILE A 98 7.17 -13.90 -17.58
C ILE A 98 7.22 -13.22 -18.95
N VAL A 99 8.17 -12.31 -19.17
CA VAL A 99 8.34 -11.64 -20.47
C VAL A 99 8.66 -12.65 -21.56
N LEU A 100 9.58 -13.59 -21.32
CA LEU A 100 9.90 -14.66 -22.29
C LEU A 100 8.73 -15.62 -22.48
N TRP A 101 8.01 -15.96 -21.41
CA TRP A 101 6.82 -16.79 -21.48
C TRP A 101 5.73 -16.17 -22.38
N ILE A 102 5.49 -14.86 -22.25
CA ILE A 102 4.54 -14.12 -23.10
C ILE A 102 5.08 -13.97 -24.52
N PHE A 103 6.37 -13.67 -24.66
CA PHE A 103 7.00 -13.55 -25.98
C PHE A 103 6.88 -14.85 -26.77
N ASP A 104 7.07 -16.01 -26.13
CA ASP A 104 6.85 -17.32 -26.72
C ASP A 104 5.40 -17.50 -27.21
N GLU A 105 4.41 -17.09 -26.41
CA GLU A 105 3.00 -17.13 -26.84
C GLU A 105 2.72 -16.25 -28.07
N ILE A 106 3.32 -15.08 -28.14
CA ILE A 106 3.17 -14.18 -29.28
C ILE A 106 3.85 -14.73 -30.52
N LEU A 107 4.98 -15.43 -30.38
CA LEU A 107 5.69 -16.07 -31.48
C LEU A 107 4.91 -17.26 -32.07
N PHE A 108 4.40 -18.13 -31.23
CA PHE A 108 3.87 -19.43 -31.65
C PHE A 108 2.35 -19.50 -31.75
N ASN A 109 1.59 -18.51 -31.21
CA ASN A 109 0.13 -18.47 -31.31
C ASN A 109 -0.36 -17.35 -32.21
N LYS A 110 -1.45 -17.61 -32.96
CA LYS A 110 -2.07 -16.67 -33.89
C LYS A 110 -3.02 -15.70 -33.17
N ASN A 111 -3.10 -14.46 -33.68
CA ASN A 111 -4.08 -13.44 -33.27
C ASN A 111 -4.05 -13.17 -31.75
N LYS A 112 -2.85 -13.08 -31.19
CA LYS A 112 -2.65 -12.78 -29.78
C LYS A 112 -2.11 -11.36 -29.60
N GLU A 113 -2.64 -10.67 -28.58
CA GLU A 113 -2.14 -9.37 -28.15
C GLU A 113 -1.66 -9.47 -26.70
N ALA A 114 -0.49 -8.89 -26.44
CA ALA A 114 0.12 -8.85 -25.15
C ALA A 114 0.61 -7.44 -24.77
N ALA A 115 0.58 -7.14 -23.47
CA ALA A 115 1.03 -5.88 -22.93
C ALA A 115 1.96 -6.06 -21.72
N ILE A 116 2.98 -5.19 -21.62
CA ILE A 116 3.75 -4.96 -20.40
C ILE A 116 3.33 -3.61 -19.81
N ILE A 117 3.06 -3.61 -18.52
CA ILE A 117 2.75 -2.43 -17.71
C ILE A 117 3.73 -2.41 -16.54
N ALA A 118 4.48 -1.31 -16.41
CA ALA A 118 5.38 -1.05 -15.28
C ALA A 118 5.01 0.27 -14.60
N HIS A 119 5.64 0.57 -13.48
CA HIS A 119 5.36 1.79 -12.72
C HIS A 119 5.66 3.06 -13.52
N THR A 120 6.69 3.06 -14.39
CA THR A 120 6.88 4.09 -15.41
C THR A 120 6.84 3.51 -16.81
N LYS A 121 6.62 4.37 -17.83
CA LYS A 121 6.67 3.95 -19.22
C LYS A 121 8.08 3.61 -19.65
N ASP A 122 9.06 4.32 -19.11
CA ASP A 122 10.46 4.14 -19.46
C ASP A 122 11.00 2.80 -18.95
N ASP A 123 10.59 2.39 -17.72
CA ASP A 123 10.92 1.06 -17.20
C ASP A 123 10.31 -0.05 -18.06
N ALA A 124 9.06 0.13 -18.49
CA ALA A 124 8.43 -0.86 -19.36
C ALA A 124 9.12 -0.95 -20.73
N VAL A 125 9.59 0.17 -21.27
CA VAL A 125 10.40 0.23 -22.51
C VAL A 125 11.74 -0.45 -22.30
N GLU A 126 12.42 -0.19 -21.20
CA GLU A 126 13.70 -0.82 -20.87
C GLU A 126 13.54 -2.35 -20.70
N ILE A 127 12.51 -2.80 -20.01
CA ILE A 127 12.19 -4.24 -19.89
C ILE A 127 11.95 -4.84 -21.28
N PHE A 128 11.19 -4.16 -22.13
CA PHE A 128 10.89 -4.63 -23.48
C PHE A 128 12.16 -4.74 -24.34
N ASP A 129 12.98 -3.71 -24.36
CA ASP A 129 14.22 -3.68 -25.15
C ASP A 129 15.21 -4.74 -24.66
N ARG A 130 15.54 -4.74 -23.38
CA ARG A 130 16.54 -5.65 -22.81
C ARG A 130 16.11 -7.12 -22.80
N LYS A 131 14.82 -7.42 -22.87
CA LYS A 131 14.33 -8.82 -22.78
C LYS A 131 13.68 -9.27 -24.08
N VAL A 132 12.66 -8.56 -24.59
CA VAL A 132 11.95 -8.97 -25.81
C VAL A 132 12.80 -8.78 -27.05
N ALA A 133 13.33 -7.57 -27.24
CA ALA A 133 14.15 -7.25 -28.42
C ALA A 133 15.45 -8.06 -28.40
N PHE A 134 16.08 -8.20 -27.22
CA PHE A 134 17.28 -9.03 -27.07
C PHE A 134 17.02 -10.50 -27.41
N ALA A 135 15.98 -11.13 -26.82
CA ALA A 135 15.63 -12.52 -27.10
C ALA A 135 15.30 -12.73 -28.58
N ARG A 136 14.51 -11.81 -29.18
CA ARG A 136 14.18 -11.84 -30.60
C ARG A 136 15.43 -11.76 -31.49
N ASN A 137 16.35 -10.86 -31.19
CA ASN A 137 17.59 -10.66 -31.98
C ASN A 137 18.48 -11.91 -31.94
N ASN A 138 18.38 -12.72 -30.92
CA ASN A 138 19.17 -13.92 -30.70
C ASN A 138 18.38 -15.22 -30.92
N LEU A 139 17.19 -15.19 -31.53
CA LEU A 139 16.50 -16.41 -31.94
C LEU A 139 17.33 -17.16 -33.02
N PRO A 140 17.28 -18.50 -33.05
CA PRO A 140 17.85 -19.28 -34.14
C PRO A 140 17.35 -18.81 -35.51
N GLY A 141 18.23 -18.77 -36.51
CA GLY A 141 17.91 -18.28 -37.84
C GLY A 141 16.77 -19.04 -38.53
N SER A 142 16.66 -20.33 -38.30
CA SER A 142 15.55 -21.18 -38.77
C SER A 142 14.19 -20.72 -38.25
N ILE A 143 14.13 -20.28 -36.98
CA ILE A 143 12.91 -19.74 -36.35
C ILE A 143 12.61 -18.32 -36.86
N LYS A 144 13.62 -17.44 -36.95
CA LYS A 144 13.48 -16.09 -37.50
C LYS A 144 12.95 -16.09 -38.93
N PHE A 145 13.45 -16.98 -39.78
CA PHE A 145 13.01 -17.11 -41.17
C PHE A 145 11.55 -17.55 -41.30
N ALA A 146 11.07 -18.35 -40.38
CA ALA A 146 9.68 -18.81 -40.36
C ALA A 146 8.66 -17.71 -39.92
N LEU A 147 9.14 -16.63 -39.29
CA LEU A 147 8.33 -15.57 -38.71
C LEU A 147 8.57 -14.23 -39.42
N ALA A 148 7.52 -13.67 -40.06
CA ALA A 148 7.60 -12.33 -40.64
C ALA A 148 7.36 -11.26 -39.57
N ILE A 149 8.40 -10.57 -39.15
CA ILE A 149 8.28 -9.42 -38.19
C ILE A 149 8.02 -8.17 -39.03
N THR A 150 6.81 -7.60 -38.89
CA THR A 150 6.36 -6.46 -39.71
C THR A 150 6.39 -5.11 -39.00
N THR A 151 6.44 -5.08 -37.66
CA THR A 151 6.69 -3.86 -36.90
C THR A 151 7.62 -4.19 -35.75
N ASP A 152 8.68 -3.40 -35.65
CA ASP A 152 9.72 -3.54 -34.66
C ASP A 152 10.15 -2.16 -34.18
N SER A 153 9.81 -1.85 -32.95
CA SER A 153 10.20 -0.62 -32.28
C SER A 153 10.49 -0.89 -30.79
N ALA A 154 11.08 0.06 -30.09
CA ALA A 154 11.33 -0.05 -28.65
C ALA A 154 10.05 -0.23 -27.80
N LYS A 155 8.88 -0.13 -28.38
CA LYS A 155 7.58 -0.17 -27.67
C LYS A 155 6.60 -1.19 -28.23
N LYS A 156 6.89 -1.78 -29.39
CA LYS A 156 5.93 -2.64 -30.08
C LYS A 156 6.63 -3.60 -31.01
N LEU A 157 6.30 -4.87 -30.87
CA LEU A 157 6.61 -5.94 -31.79
C LEU A 157 5.33 -6.45 -32.42
N LYS A 158 5.23 -6.50 -33.74
CA LYS A 158 4.12 -7.11 -34.47
C LYS A 158 4.67 -8.19 -35.40
N ILE A 159 4.07 -9.36 -35.33
CA ILE A 159 4.37 -10.51 -36.16
C ILE A 159 3.18 -10.73 -37.08
N THR A 160 3.44 -10.80 -38.40
CA THR A 160 2.44 -11.16 -39.40
C THR A 160 2.86 -12.48 -40.04
N ARG A 161 1.98 -13.46 -40.03
CA ARG A 161 2.24 -14.77 -40.60
C ARG A 161 1.78 -14.84 -42.04
N LYS A 162 2.21 -15.90 -42.77
CA LYS A 162 1.88 -16.08 -44.19
C LYS A 162 0.37 -16.20 -44.46
N ASP A 163 -0.41 -16.66 -43.48
CA ASP A 163 -1.88 -16.74 -43.54
C ASP A 163 -2.59 -15.42 -43.20
N GLY A 164 -1.87 -14.36 -43.01
CA GLY A 164 -2.40 -13.04 -42.66
C GLY A 164 -2.70 -12.84 -41.17
N SER A 165 -2.59 -13.89 -40.35
CA SER A 165 -2.80 -13.77 -38.89
C SER A 165 -1.69 -12.91 -38.25
N THR A 166 -2.06 -12.11 -37.23
CA THR A 166 -1.11 -11.21 -36.59
C THR A 166 -1.09 -11.43 -35.07
N SER A 167 0.08 -11.24 -34.47
CA SER A 167 0.22 -11.18 -33.02
C SER A 167 1.05 -9.96 -32.62
N THR A 168 0.71 -9.32 -31.52
CA THR A 168 1.35 -8.07 -31.10
C THR A 168 1.79 -8.15 -29.64
N PHE A 169 2.99 -7.67 -29.35
CA PHE A 169 3.48 -7.45 -28.00
C PHE A 169 3.88 -5.98 -27.86
N LEU A 170 3.33 -5.28 -26.86
CA LEU A 170 3.56 -3.83 -26.74
C LEU A 170 3.73 -3.38 -25.29
N VAL A 171 4.32 -2.19 -25.15
CA VAL A 171 4.39 -1.45 -23.88
C VAL A 171 3.24 -0.45 -23.84
N THR A 172 2.46 -0.45 -22.78
CA THR A 172 1.36 0.50 -22.59
C THR A 172 1.21 0.92 -21.14
N ASN A 173 0.61 2.08 -20.91
CA ASN A 173 0.22 2.55 -19.58
C ASN A 173 -1.22 2.16 -19.22
N SER A 174 -2.03 1.79 -20.21
CA SER A 174 -3.43 1.43 -20.05
C SER A 174 -3.87 0.55 -21.22
N ALA A 175 -4.63 -0.48 -20.93
CA ALA A 175 -5.13 -1.44 -21.91
C ALA A 175 -6.64 -1.28 -22.18
N ARG A 176 -7.22 -0.08 -21.97
CA ARG A 176 -8.67 0.16 -22.13
C ARG A 176 -9.19 0.00 -23.55
N SER A 177 -8.34 0.25 -24.55
CA SER A 177 -8.76 0.34 -25.96
C SER A 177 -8.50 -0.93 -26.77
N GLY A 178 -8.11 -2.04 -26.14
CA GLY A 178 -7.78 -3.31 -26.83
C GLY A 178 -8.19 -4.52 -26.02
N THR A 179 -8.27 -5.68 -26.70
CA THR A 179 -8.42 -6.98 -26.04
C THR A 179 -7.04 -7.60 -25.88
N PHE A 180 -6.49 -7.56 -24.66
CA PHE A 180 -5.18 -8.16 -24.39
C PHE A 180 -5.34 -9.57 -23.85
N HIS A 181 -4.80 -10.54 -24.58
CA HIS A 181 -4.79 -11.95 -24.16
C HIS A 181 -3.79 -12.20 -23.03
N TYR A 182 -2.67 -11.47 -23.05
CA TYR A 182 -1.61 -11.62 -22.06
C TYR A 182 -1.21 -10.25 -21.49
N VAL A 183 -1.29 -10.10 -20.18
CA VAL A 183 -0.89 -8.86 -19.49
C VAL A 183 0.12 -9.20 -18.41
N HIS A 184 1.24 -8.50 -18.42
CA HIS A 184 2.25 -8.51 -17.39
C HIS A 184 2.30 -7.14 -16.70
N ALA A 185 1.93 -7.09 -15.44
CA ALA A 185 2.06 -5.92 -14.58
C ALA A 185 3.20 -6.16 -13.58
N THR A 186 4.31 -5.47 -13.77
CA THR A 186 5.50 -5.59 -12.93
C THR A 186 5.58 -4.45 -11.93
N GLU A 187 6.03 -4.74 -10.70
CA GLU A 187 6.15 -3.83 -9.56
C GLU A 187 4.84 -3.08 -9.25
N LEU A 188 3.72 -3.82 -9.29
CA LEU A 188 2.38 -3.23 -9.13
C LEU A 188 2.17 -2.60 -7.75
N ALA A 189 2.74 -3.16 -6.67
CA ALA A 189 2.65 -2.59 -5.34
C ALA A 189 3.25 -1.18 -5.29
N GLU A 190 4.37 -0.95 -5.99
CA GLU A 190 4.99 0.37 -6.10
C GLU A 190 4.17 1.34 -6.96
N LEU A 191 3.52 0.83 -8.02
CA LEU A 191 2.63 1.63 -8.87
C LEU A 191 1.48 2.26 -8.07
N PHE A 192 0.89 1.52 -7.12
CA PHE A 192 -0.19 2.02 -6.29
C PHE A 192 0.23 3.18 -5.38
N ILE A 193 1.46 3.16 -4.90
CA ILE A 193 1.98 4.21 -4.02
C ILE A 193 2.42 5.45 -4.81
N LYS A 194 3.20 5.25 -5.88
CA LYS A 194 3.76 6.37 -6.64
C LYS A 194 2.79 7.00 -7.64
N TYR A 195 1.91 6.18 -8.24
CA TYR A 195 1.01 6.60 -9.32
C TYR A 195 -0.41 6.03 -9.13
N PRO A 196 -1.10 6.39 -8.05
CA PRO A 196 -2.36 5.77 -7.65
C PRO A 196 -3.46 5.88 -8.72
N LYS A 197 -3.53 6.99 -9.46
CA LYS A 197 -4.50 7.15 -10.57
C LYS A 197 -4.27 6.12 -11.68
N LYS A 198 -3.01 5.86 -12.05
CA LYS A 198 -2.67 4.83 -13.05
C LYS A 198 -2.98 3.42 -12.54
N ALA A 199 -2.72 3.18 -11.25
CA ALA A 199 -3.03 1.91 -10.61
C ALA A 199 -4.53 1.61 -10.61
N LEU A 200 -5.37 2.59 -10.29
CA LEU A 200 -6.83 2.46 -10.39
C LEU A 200 -7.28 2.24 -11.84
N GLU A 201 -6.63 2.90 -12.80
CA GLU A 201 -6.88 2.69 -14.22
C GLU A 201 -6.55 1.27 -14.67
N PHE A 202 -5.46 0.71 -14.16
CA PHE A 202 -5.11 -0.69 -14.38
C PHE A 202 -6.21 -1.63 -13.86
N VAL A 203 -6.64 -1.46 -12.62
CA VAL A 203 -7.66 -2.32 -11.99
C VAL A 203 -9.02 -2.18 -12.67
N LYS A 204 -9.49 -0.95 -12.91
CA LYS A 204 -10.83 -0.68 -13.44
C LYS A 204 -10.92 -0.77 -14.97
N GLY A 205 -9.81 -0.62 -15.67
CA GLY A 205 -9.77 -0.58 -17.13
C GLY A 205 -9.06 -1.75 -17.78
N THR A 206 -7.88 -2.14 -17.28
CA THR A 206 -7.05 -3.19 -17.92
C THR A 206 -7.49 -4.60 -17.53
N ILE A 207 -7.71 -4.86 -16.24
CA ILE A 207 -8.08 -6.22 -15.78
C ILE A 207 -9.38 -6.72 -16.42
N PRO A 208 -10.47 -5.90 -16.49
CA PRO A 208 -11.70 -6.31 -17.15
C PRO A 208 -11.58 -6.51 -18.67
N ALA A 209 -10.59 -5.90 -19.32
CA ALA A 209 -10.34 -6.05 -20.75
C ALA A 209 -9.64 -7.39 -21.12
N ILE A 210 -9.18 -8.15 -20.13
CA ILE A 210 -8.54 -9.45 -20.32
C ILE A 210 -9.64 -10.52 -20.46
N PRO A 211 -9.72 -11.26 -21.59
CA PRO A 211 -10.74 -12.30 -21.78
C PRO A 211 -10.73 -13.33 -20.65
N MET A 212 -11.90 -13.76 -20.19
CA MET A 212 -12.01 -14.85 -19.22
C MET A 212 -11.57 -16.19 -19.80
N ASP A 213 -11.76 -16.38 -21.09
CA ASP A 213 -11.29 -17.56 -21.79
C ASP A 213 -10.03 -17.25 -22.59
N GLY A 214 -8.97 -18.02 -22.33
CA GLY A 214 -7.66 -17.87 -22.96
C GLY A 214 -6.86 -16.62 -22.56
N GLY A 215 -7.39 -15.76 -21.69
CA GLY A 215 -6.66 -14.61 -21.16
C GLY A 215 -5.75 -14.99 -20.00
N ARG A 216 -4.58 -14.31 -19.89
CA ARG A 216 -3.60 -14.51 -18.83
C ARG A 216 -3.22 -13.18 -18.20
N LEU A 217 -3.10 -13.17 -16.88
CA LEU A 217 -2.63 -12.01 -16.11
C LEU A 217 -1.52 -12.43 -15.16
N PHE A 218 -0.40 -11.74 -15.24
CA PHE A 218 0.73 -11.90 -14.34
C PHE A 218 0.97 -10.58 -13.65
N ILE A 219 0.67 -10.53 -12.36
CA ILE A 219 0.99 -9.40 -11.49
C ILE A 219 2.16 -9.84 -10.62
N GLU A 220 3.28 -9.14 -10.67
CA GLU A 220 4.42 -9.44 -9.81
C GLU A 220 4.93 -8.20 -9.10
N SER A 221 5.30 -8.35 -7.83
CA SER A 221 5.93 -7.28 -7.04
C SER A 221 6.68 -7.84 -5.84
N THR A 222 7.63 -7.06 -5.34
CA THR A 222 7.98 -7.09 -3.91
C THR A 222 6.85 -6.45 -3.11
N ALA A 223 6.77 -6.72 -1.81
CA ALA A 223 5.78 -6.08 -0.95
C ALA A 223 6.05 -4.56 -0.83
N ASN A 224 4.99 -3.77 -0.70
CA ASN A 224 5.10 -2.35 -0.42
C ASN A 224 3.89 -1.87 0.42
N GLY A 225 3.93 -2.14 1.73
CA GLY A 225 2.88 -1.82 2.69
C GLY A 225 1.76 -2.86 2.80
N MET A 226 1.00 -2.75 3.88
CA MET A 226 -0.14 -3.61 4.22
C MET A 226 -1.46 -3.01 3.71
N ALA A 227 -1.45 -2.33 2.57
CA ALA A 227 -2.63 -1.70 1.99
C ALA A 227 -2.58 -1.65 0.46
N GLY A 228 -3.75 -1.48 -0.16
CA GLY A 228 -3.90 -1.33 -1.59
C GLY A 228 -4.11 -2.65 -2.33
N TYR A 229 -4.44 -2.52 -3.61
CA TYR A 229 -4.90 -3.65 -4.43
C TYR A 229 -3.98 -4.88 -4.39
N PHE A 230 -2.66 -4.68 -4.41
CA PHE A 230 -1.72 -5.81 -4.39
C PHE A 230 -1.80 -6.58 -3.07
N TYR A 231 -1.76 -5.88 -1.94
CA TYR A 231 -1.90 -6.48 -0.62
C TYR A 231 -3.27 -7.13 -0.44
N ASP A 232 -4.35 -6.38 -0.70
CA ASP A 232 -5.73 -6.84 -0.51
C ASP A 232 -5.99 -8.11 -1.35
N THR A 233 -5.63 -8.08 -2.64
CA THR A 233 -5.84 -9.22 -3.57
C THR A 233 -4.97 -10.42 -3.22
N PHE A 234 -3.70 -10.20 -2.84
CA PHE A 234 -2.81 -11.29 -2.44
C PHE A 234 -3.31 -11.98 -1.17
N THR A 235 -3.62 -11.20 -0.12
CA THR A 235 -4.03 -11.76 1.18
C THR A 235 -5.40 -12.42 1.13
N GLU A 236 -6.36 -11.89 0.36
CA GLU A 236 -7.65 -12.52 0.13
C GLU A 236 -7.48 -13.88 -0.58
N GLY A 237 -6.73 -13.88 -1.68
CA GLY A 237 -6.44 -15.12 -2.42
C GLY A 237 -5.66 -16.13 -1.57
N TYR A 238 -4.71 -15.65 -0.75
CA TYR A 238 -3.85 -16.51 0.09
C TYR A 238 -4.65 -17.24 1.17
N LYS A 239 -5.67 -16.60 1.74
CA LYS A 239 -6.60 -17.24 2.68
C LYS A 239 -7.44 -18.35 2.03
N MET A 240 -7.72 -18.22 0.74
CA MET A 240 -8.53 -19.19 -0.03
C MET A 240 -7.66 -20.19 -0.81
N ARG A 241 -6.35 -20.21 -0.61
CA ARG A 241 -5.41 -20.94 -1.48
C ARG A 241 -5.70 -22.43 -1.59
N ASP A 242 -6.05 -23.07 -0.49
CA ASP A 242 -6.31 -24.52 -0.45
C ASP A 242 -7.58 -24.90 -1.20
N ASP A 243 -8.57 -24.01 -1.24
CA ASP A 243 -9.85 -24.19 -1.94
C ASP A 243 -9.84 -23.58 -3.35
N PHE A 244 -8.70 -23.03 -3.80
CA PHE A 244 -8.63 -22.27 -5.04
C PHE A 244 -8.72 -23.17 -6.28
N THR A 245 -9.79 -23.00 -7.05
CA THR A 245 -10.03 -23.80 -8.26
C THR A 245 -9.47 -23.13 -9.52
N ARG A 246 -9.26 -23.94 -10.56
CA ARG A 246 -8.89 -23.44 -11.89
C ARG A 246 -9.92 -22.43 -12.43
N GLY A 247 -11.21 -22.65 -12.18
CA GLY A 247 -12.28 -21.76 -12.59
C GLY A 247 -12.18 -20.39 -11.94
N MET A 248 -11.88 -20.32 -10.65
CA MET A 248 -11.69 -19.07 -9.90
C MET A 248 -10.54 -18.24 -10.50
N SER A 249 -9.47 -18.89 -10.97
CA SER A 249 -8.33 -18.19 -11.57
C SER A 249 -8.63 -17.48 -12.89
N LYS A 250 -9.81 -17.66 -13.49
CA LYS A 250 -10.27 -16.88 -14.63
C LYS A 250 -10.76 -15.47 -14.22
N ALA A 251 -11.16 -15.30 -12.98
CA ALA A 251 -11.70 -14.05 -12.44
C ALA A 251 -10.74 -13.35 -11.47
N ILE A 252 -10.23 -14.09 -10.48
CA ILE A 252 -9.34 -13.57 -9.43
C ILE A 252 -7.93 -14.20 -9.58
N PRO A 253 -6.86 -13.44 -9.30
CA PRO A 253 -5.50 -13.95 -9.41
C PRO A 253 -5.20 -15.01 -8.34
N TYR A 254 -4.57 -16.12 -8.74
CA TYR A 254 -4.02 -17.13 -7.82
C TYR A 254 -2.78 -16.55 -7.12
N PRO A 255 -2.71 -16.54 -5.78
CA PRO A 255 -1.59 -15.98 -5.02
C PRO A 255 -0.43 -16.96 -4.98
N VAL A 256 0.77 -16.45 -5.25
CA VAL A 256 2.01 -17.22 -5.14
C VAL A 256 3.04 -16.42 -4.38
N PHE A 257 3.74 -17.05 -3.44
CA PHE A 257 4.82 -16.45 -2.70
C PHE A 257 6.12 -17.20 -2.93
N TYR A 258 7.17 -16.46 -3.32
CA TYR A 258 8.53 -16.96 -3.45
C TYR A 258 9.46 -16.14 -2.56
N ASN A 259 9.89 -16.75 -1.48
CA ASN A 259 10.83 -16.15 -0.53
C ASN A 259 12.27 -16.15 -1.08
N TRP A 260 13.20 -15.58 -0.31
CA TRP A 260 14.60 -15.48 -0.70
C TRP A 260 15.32 -16.84 -0.81
N GLN A 261 14.86 -17.89 -0.13
CA GLN A 261 15.44 -19.23 -0.18
C GLN A 261 15.35 -19.89 -1.57
N TRP A 262 14.53 -19.34 -2.48
CA TRP A 262 14.48 -19.76 -3.87
C TRP A 262 15.63 -19.20 -4.74
N ASP A 263 16.50 -18.33 -4.20
CA ASP A 263 17.67 -17.76 -4.91
C ASP A 263 18.91 -18.65 -4.72
N GLU A 264 18.86 -19.88 -5.24
CA GLU A 264 19.95 -20.85 -5.11
C GLU A 264 21.28 -20.31 -5.70
N MET A 265 21.22 -19.58 -6.82
CA MET A 265 22.43 -19.06 -7.50
C MET A 265 23.24 -18.08 -6.65
N ASP A 266 22.59 -17.14 -5.99
CA ASP A 266 23.27 -16.15 -5.15
C ASP A 266 23.71 -16.80 -3.82
N MET A 267 23.00 -17.81 -3.32
CA MET A 267 23.41 -18.58 -2.16
C MET A 267 24.64 -19.46 -2.43
N GLU A 268 24.73 -20.09 -3.61
CA GLU A 268 25.91 -20.84 -4.05
C GLU A 268 27.15 -19.96 -4.21
N ALA A 269 26.96 -18.67 -4.49
CA ALA A 269 28.04 -17.70 -4.60
C ALA A 269 28.63 -17.23 -3.25
N VAL A 270 28.10 -17.70 -2.12
CA VAL A 270 28.69 -17.45 -0.80
C VAL A 270 29.96 -18.28 -0.64
N ASP A 271 31.12 -17.63 -0.49
CA ASP A 271 32.42 -18.30 -0.45
C ASP A 271 32.58 -19.20 0.78
N GLU A 272 32.19 -18.67 1.95
CA GLU A 272 32.31 -19.40 3.23
C GLU A 272 31.16 -19.09 4.18
N ASP A 273 30.80 -20.06 5.03
CA ASP A 273 29.74 -19.90 6.01
C ASP A 273 30.26 -19.14 7.25
N ILE A 274 29.50 -18.10 7.65
CA ILE A 274 29.81 -17.31 8.85
C ILE A 274 29.10 -17.93 10.04
N PRO A 275 29.83 -18.40 11.08
CA PRO A 275 29.20 -18.88 12.30
C PRO A 275 28.31 -17.81 12.96
N VAL A 276 27.15 -18.21 13.45
CA VAL A 276 26.14 -17.28 14.01
C VAL A 276 26.69 -16.48 15.18
N ASP A 277 27.54 -17.07 16.01
CA ASP A 277 28.22 -16.41 17.14
C ASP A 277 29.19 -15.30 16.69
N LYS A 278 29.64 -15.31 15.45
CA LYS A 278 30.47 -14.27 14.83
C LYS A 278 29.66 -13.21 14.08
N MET A 279 28.36 -13.41 13.90
CA MET A 279 27.50 -12.42 13.29
C MET A 279 27.32 -11.21 14.22
N GLN A 280 27.29 -10.03 13.63
CA GLN A 280 27.15 -8.80 14.41
C GLN A 280 25.84 -8.78 15.18
N VAL A 281 25.92 -8.57 16.49
CA VAL A 281 24.72 -8.42 17.34
C VAL A 281 23.90 -7.22 16.88
N ASN A 282 22.60 -7.46 16.73
CA ASN A 282 21.62 -6.42 16.38
C ASN A 282 20.45 -6.54 17.37
N SER A 283 19.94 -5.42 17.86
CA SER A 283 18.74 -5.37 18.71
C SER A 283 17.48 -5.88 18.01
N ASP A 284 17.45 -5.83 16.66
CA ASP A 284 16.25 -6.10 15.86
C ASP A 284 16.20 -7.54 15.32
N ILE A 285 17.33 -8.26 15.28
CA ILE A 285 17.43 -9.67 14.84
C ILE A 285 18.31 -10.46 15.78
N ASP A 286 17.73 -11.45 16.45
CA ASP A 286 18.47 -12.56 17.05
C ASP A 286 18.80 -13.58 15.96
N TRP A 287 20.02 -13.57 15.43
CA TRP A 287 20.44 -14.45 14.33
C TRP A 287 20.34 -15.93 14.68
N ALA A 288 20.61 -16.30 15.94
CA ALA A 288 20.51 -17.69 16.40
C ALA A 288 19.04 -18.13 16.50
N GLY A 289 18.21 -17.28 17.12
CA GLY A 289 16.76 -17.51 17.20
C GLY A 289 16.12 -17.55 15.82
N TYR A 290 16.44 -16.60 14.93
CA TYR A 290 15.93 -16.54 13.57
C TYR A 290 16.29 -17.78 12.75
N LYS A 291 17.56 -18.24 12.84
CA LYS A 291 18.01 -19.49 12.21
C LYS A 291 17.19 -20.69 12.69
N ALA A 292 16.98 -20.79 14.00
CA ALA A 292 16.24 -21.90 14.60
C ALA A 292 14.74 -21.85 14.23
N GLU A 293 14.10 -20.68 14.31
CA GLU A 293 12.69 -20.47 14.00
C GLU A 293 12.35 -20.87 12.55
N HIS A 294 13.22 -20.48 11.60
CA HIS A 294 13.00 -20.72 10.18
C HIS A 294 13.73 -21.95 9.66
N ASN A 295 14.35 -22.76 10.54
CA ASN A 295 15.10 -23.99 10.21
C ASN A 295 16.12 -23.79 9.08
N LEU A 296 16.91 -22.70 9.18
CA LEU A 296 17.90 -22.34 8.16
C LEU A 296 19.20 -23.10 8.33
N SER A 297 19.84 -23.48 7.22
CA SER A 297 21.21 -23.98 7.18
C SER A 297 22.23 -22.86 7.49
N ASP A 298 23.50 -23.23 7.74
CA ASP A 298 24.59 -22.25 7.93
C ASP A 298 24.79 -21.39 6.69
N ARG A 299 24.64 -21.97 5.51
CA ARG A 299 24.71 -21.27 4.23
C ARG A 299 23.58 -20.24 4.07
N GLU A 300 22.35 -20.61 4.36
CA GLU A 300 21.19 -19.75 4.24
C GLU A 300 21.25 -18.57 5.21
N ILE A 301 21.57 -18.81 6.50
CA ILE A 301 21.67 -17.70 7.45
C ILE A 301 22.84 -16.77 7.13
N THR A 302 23.96 -17.32 6.60
CA THR A 302 25.08 -16.51 6.13
C THR A 302 24.67 -15.62 4.96
N TYR A 303 24.00 -16.18 3.95
CA TYR A 303 23.47 -15.42 2.82
C TYR A 303 22.55 -14.29 3.30
N TYR A 304 21.61 -14.59 4.19
CA TYR A 304 20.66 -13.62 4.72
C TYR A 304 21.36 -12.50 5.51
N TYR A 305 22.35 -12.86 6.32
CA TYR A 305 23.20 -11.91 7.03
C TYR A 305 23.98 -10.99 6.07
N LEU A 306 24.57 -11.54 4.99
CA LEU A 306 25.27 -10.75 3.98
C LEU A 306 24.34 -9.79 3.24
N LYS A 307 23.09 -10.21 2.95
CA LYS A 307 22.06 -9.29 2.39
C LYS A 307 21.74 -8.15 3.37
N TRP A 308 21.61 -8.43 4.66
CA TRP A 308 21.43 -7.40 5.69
C TRP A 308 22.59 -6.40 5.73
N LEU A 309 23.83 -6.85 5.68
CA LEU A 309 24.99 -5.97 5.60
C LEU A 309 24.96 -5.09 4.35
N SER A 310 24.61 -5.66 3.20
CA SER A 310 24.52 -4.94 1.92
C SER A 310 23.43 -3.85 1.90
N LEU A 311 22.39 -4.03 2.69
CA LEU A 311 21.30 -3.08 2.91
C LEU A 311 21.58 -2.07 4.04
N LYS A 312 22.86 -1.85 4.37
CA LYS A 312 23.29 -0.94 5.44
C LYS A 312 22.68 -1.28 6.81
N ARG A 313 22.46 -2.55 7.05
CA ARG A 313 21.88 -3.09 8.29
C ARG A 313 20.44 -2.66 8.57
N ASP A 314 19.69 -2.28 7.53
CA ASP A 314 18.27 -1.96 7.63
C ASP A 314 17.42 -3.23 7.59
N VAL A 315 16.85 -3.59 8.73
CA VAL A 315 16.04 -4.80 8.92
C VAL A 315 14.73 -4.72 8.14
N ASN A 316 14.13 -3.53 8.07
CA ASN A 316 12.88 -3.36 7.31
C ASN A 316 13.12 -3.54 5.81
N SER A 317 14.19 -2.96 5.28
CA SER A 317 14.59 -3.19 3.88
C SER A 317 14.94 -4.66 3.61
N LEU A 318 15.60 -5.35 4.56
CA LEU A 318 15.90 -6.78 4.44
C LEU A 318 14.62 -7.59 4.32
N ARG A 319 13.71 -7.47 5.28
CA ARG A 319 12.45 -8.21 5.33
C ARG A 319 11.53 -7.89 4.15
N GLN A 320 11.51 -6.65 3.69
CA GLN A 320 10.74 -6.24 2.51
C GLN A 320 11.28 -6.86 1.22
N GLN A 321 12.61 -6.83 1.03
CA GLN A 321 13.25 -7.21 -0.23
C GLN A 321 13.60 -8.70 -0.30
N TYR A 322 13.89 -9.30 0.85
CA TYR A 322 14.26 -10.71 1.02
C TYR A 322 13.42 -11.37 2.13
N PRO A 323 12.08 -11.35 2.01
CA PRO A 323 11.20 -11.88 3.05
C PRO A 323 11.33 -13.39 3.20
N THR A 324 11.22 -13.89 4.43
CA THR A 324 11.11 -15.32 4.74
C THR A 324 9.66 -15.78 4.69
N THR A 325 8.72 -14.93 5.14
CA THR A 325 7.28 -15.16 5.05
C THR A 325 6.56 -14.02 4.32
N ALA A 326 5.35 -14.27 3.85
CA ALA A 326 4.54 -13.24 3.19
C ALA A 326 4.14 -12.13 4.17
N GLU A 327 3.85 -12.51 5.43
CA GLU A 327 3.51 -11.60 6.50
C GLU A 327 4.68 -10.65 6.82
N GLU A 328 5.90 -11.20 6.91
CA GLU A 328 7.12 -10.43 7.11
C GLU A 328 7.34 -9.41 5.98
N ALA A 329 7.12 -9.84 4.72
CA ALA A 329 7.26 -8.97 3.56
C ALA A 329 6.40 -7.71 3.65
N PHE A 330 5.13 -7.89 3.95
CA PHE A 330 4.17 -6.78 4.06
C PHE A 330 4.36 -5.98 5.34
N GLY A 331 4.63 -6.63 6.47
CA GLY A 331 4.84 -5.97 7.76
C GLY A 331 6.08 -5.07 7.82
N ALA A 332 7.12 -5.38 7.04
CA ALA A 332 8.35 -4.59 6.99
C ALA A 332 8.30 -3.46 5.94
N SER A 333 7.33 -3.48 5.04
CA SER A 333 7.30 -2.62 3.87
C SER A 333 6.30 -1.48 4.00
N GLY A 334 6.67 -0.29 3.54
CA GLY A 334 5.79 0.85 3.41
C GLY A 334 6.23 2.07 4.23
N ARG A 335 5.91 3.25 3.70
CA ARG A 335 6.10 4.55 4.37
C ARG A 335 4.85 4.91 5.18
N THR A 336 4.37 4.00 6.02
CA THR A 336 3.24 4.33 6.89
C THR A 336 3.61 5.46 7.85
N TYR A 337 2.64 6.31 8.15
CA TYR A 337 2.83 7.35 9.13
C TYR A 337 2.93 6.77 10.56
N PHE A 338 2.14 5.74 10.83
CA PHE A 338 2.12 5.01 12.11
C PHE A 338 3.03 3.77 12.07
N SER A 339 3.48 3.30 13.24
CA SER A 339 4.31 2.09 13.37
C SER A 339 3.58 0.84 12.87
N GLN A 340 4.09 0.22 11.81
CA GLN A 340 3.48 -0.98 11.20
C GLN A 340 3.50 -2.19 12.13
N SER A 341 4.62 -2.46 12.79
CA SER A 341 4.72 -3.59 13.72
C SER A 341 3.66 -3.47 14.81
N ARG A 342 3.51 -2.27 15.39
CA ARG A 342 2.51 -2.04 16.42
C ARG A 342 1.07 -2.14 15.89
N MET A 343 0.79 -1.63 14.68
CA MET A 343 -0.52 -1.82 14.05
C MET A 343 -0.84 -3.30 13.80
N TYR A 344 0.15 -4.09 13.39
CA TYR A 344 -0.01 -5.52 13.19
C TYR A 344 -0.35 -6.24 14.49
N ASP A 345 0.37 -5.94 15.59
CA ASP A 345 0.09 -6.51 16.91
C ASP A 345 -1.33 -6.19 17.38
N PHE A 346 -1.78 -4.96 17.20
CA PHE A 346 -3.16 -4.56 17.50
C PHE A 346 -4.18 -5.23 16.59
N TYR A 347 -3.88 -5.40 15.31
CA TYR A 347 -4.79 -6.03 14.35
C TYR A 347 -5.05 -7.51 14.70
N GLN A 348 -4.05 -8.22 15.22
CA GLN A 348 -4.20 -9.59 15.71
C GLN A 348 -5.03 -9.68 17.02
N ASN A 349 -5.09 -8.60 17.78
CA ASN A 349 -5.71 -8.54 19.11
C ASN A 349 -6.89 -7.55 19.17
N VAL A 350 -7.64 -7.39 18.08
CA VAL A 350 -8.80 -6.47 18.03
C VAL A 350 -9.87 -6.87 19.02
N HIS A 351 -10.26 -5.91 19.87
CA HIS A 351 -11.34 -6.12 20.86
C HIS A 351 -12.72 -6.09 20.20
N GLY A 352 -13.66 -6.85 20.78
CA GLY A 352 -15.06 -6.83 20.39
C GLY A 352 -15.70 -5.46 20.67
N TYR A 353 -16.71 -5.12 19.89
CA TYR A 353 -17.51 -3.91 20.02
C TYR A 353 -18.99 -4.22 19.94
N GLU A 354 -19.79 -3.33 20.53
CA GLU A 354 -21.25 -3.31 20.35
C GLU A 354 -21.61 -2.16 19.41
N ARG A 355 -22.70 -2.31 18.64
CA ARG A 355 -23.19 -1.25 17.75
C ARG A 355 -24.53 -0.71 18.21
N PHE A 356 -24.71 0.59 18.04
CA PHE A 356 -25.91 1.28 18.51
C PHE A 356 -26.42 2.27 17.47
N LYS A 357 -27.76 2.42 17.46
CA LYS A 357 -28.43 3.63 16.97
C LYS A 357 -28.51 4.65 18.09
N VAL A 358 -28.39 5.92 17.72
CA VAL A 358 -28.51 7.06 18.62
C VAL A 358 -29.81 7.80 18.28
N VAL A 359 -30.77 7.77 19.18
CA VAL A 359 -32.10 8.36 18.97
C VAL A 359 -32.55 9.14 20.22
N ASP A 360 -33.53 10.02 20.05
CA ASP A 360 -34.16 10.65 21.21
C ASP A 360 -35.29 9.73 21.75
N ASP A 361 -35.29 9.51 23.05
CA ASP A 361 -36.37 8.80 23.75
C ASP A 361 -37.68 9.58 23.57
N ARG A 362 -38.77 8.87 23.28
CA ARG A 362 -40.06 9.49 22.94
C ARG A 362 -40.68 10.26 24.09
N ASP A 363 -40.49 9.79 25.31
CA ASP A 363 -41.15 10.36 26.49
C ASP A 363 -40.32 11.46 27.14
N THR A 364 -39.00 11.24 27.22
CA THR A 364 -38.09 12.16 27.92
C THR A 364 -37.41 13.17 26.97
N GLN A 365 -37.48 12.94 25.65
CA GLN A 365 -36.77 13.72 24.63
C GLN A 365 -35.24 13.75 24.86
N LYS A 366 -34.72 12.84 25.68
CA LYS A 366 -33.25 12.70 25.90
C LYS A 366 -32.66 11.69 24.96
N PRO A 367 -31.43 11.88 24.51
CA PRO A 367 -30.76 10.93 23.61
C PRO A 367 -30.43 9.63 24.38
N ILE A 368 -30.70 8.50 23.72
CA ILE A 368 -30.47 7.14 24.22
C ILE A 368 -29.77 6.28 23.17
N LEU A 369 -29.13 5.21 23.64
CA LEU A 369 -28.51 4.18 22.79
C LEU A 369 -29.45 2.98 22.65
N ILE A 370 -29.77 2.60 21.42
CA ILE A 370 -30.51 1.39 21.11
C ILE A 370 -29.56 0.40 20.45
N PRO A 371 -29.37 -0.82 20.99
CA PRO A 371 -28.54 -1.84 20.33
C PRO A 371 -29.05 -2.14 18.92
N ASP A 372 -28.17 -2.02 17.92
CA ASP A 372 -28.45 -2.31 16.51
C ASP A 372 -27.18 -2.80 15.81
N PRO A 373 -27.14 -4.04 15.29
CA PRO A 373 -25.98 -4.57 14.57
C PRO A 373 -25.55 -3.74 13.35
N LYS A 374 -26.45 -2.88 12.83
CA LYS A 374 -26.17 -1.95 11.71
C LYS A 374 -26.05 -0.50 12.19
N GLY A 375 -26.12 -0.24 13.50
CA GLY A 375 -26.03 1.10 14.07
C GLY A 375 -24.71 1.78 13.71
N PRO A 376 -24.68 3.12 13.53
CA PRO A 376 -23.48 3.86 13.14
C PRO A 376 -22.49 4.07 14.31
N LEU A 377 -22.91 3.94 15.55
CA LEU A 377 -22.05 4.10 16.72
C LEU A 377 -21.45 2.76 17.14
N TYR A 378 -20.15 2.66 17.07
CA TYR A 378 -19.34 1.55 17.55
C TYR A 378 -18.81 1.87 18.94
N VAL A 379 -19.04 1.00 19.93
CA VAL A 379 -18.65 1.19 21.33
C VAL A 379 -17.90 -0.05 21.80
N TRP A 380 -16.69 0.12 22.31
CA TRP A 380 -15.90 -0.98 22.90
C TRP A 380 -15.61 -0.79 24.39
N LYS A 381 -15.74 0.44 24.89
CA LYS A 381 -15.77 0.71 26.34
C LYS A 381 -17.08 1.37 26.71
N LYS A 382 -17.78 0.81 27.68
CA LYS A 382 -19.07 1.34 28.16
C LYS A 382 -18.88 2.73 28.76
N LEU A 383 -19.81 3.62 28.47
CA LEU A 383 -19.92 4.93 29.06
C LEU A 383 -19.91 4.85 30.62
N GLN A 384 -19.13 5.72 31.24
CA GLN A 384 -19.08 5.90 32.69
C GLN A 384 -19.65 7.27 33.08
N PRO A 385 -20.61 7.32 34.03
CA PRO A 385 -21.38 8.55 34.34
C PRO A 385 -20.53 9.76 34.77
N ASN A 386 -19.38 9.51 35.41
CA ASN A 386 -18.57 10.57 36.03
C ASN A 386 -17.31 10.90 35.21
N LYS A 387 -17.19 10.36 34.02
CA LYS A 387 -16.02 10.59 33.14
C LYS A 387 -16.27 11.75 32.20
N LYS A 388 -15.20 12.45 31.83
CA LYS A 388 -15.19 13.48 30.79
C LYS A 388 -14.66 12.90 29.49
N TYR A 389 -15.28 13.33 28.39
CA TYR A 389 -14.91 12.86 27.07
C TYR A 389 -14.61 14.04 26.12
N VAL A 390 -13.72 13.80 25.17
CA VAL A 390 -13.47 14.67 24.03
C VAL A 390 -13.90 13.97 22.77
N ILE A 391 -14.59 14.66 21.89
CA ILE A 391 -15.04 14.13 20.61
C ILE A 391 -14.44 14.99 19.51
N GLY A 392 -13.59 14.39 18.68
CA GLY A 392 -13.15 14.97 17.43
C GLY A 392 -14.07 14.57 16.29
N GLY A 393 -14.37 15.51 15.40
CA GLY A 393 -15.27 15.24 14.28
C GLY A 393 -14.69 15.68 12.95
N ASP A 394 -14.80 14.80 11.95
CA ASP A 394 -14.57 15.06 10.54
C ASP A 394 -15.89 14.98 9.78
N VAL A 395 -16.12 15.88 8.83
CA VAL A 395 -17.43 16.07 8.19
C VAL A 395 -17.32 15.94 6.69
N ALA A 396 -18.13 15.07 6.10
CA ALA A 396 -18.28 14.85 4.68
C ALA A 396 -19.65 15.32 4.15
N GLU A 397 -19.80 15.35 2.83
CA GLU A 397 -21.02 15.81 2.13
C GLU A 397 -22.22 14.84 2.27
N GLY A 398 -22.02 13.64 2.85
CA GLY A 398 -23.09 12.64 3.06
C GLY A 398 -23.42 11.80 1.80
N LEU A 399 -22.57 11.80 0.79
CA LEU A 399 -22.78 11.00 -0.43
C LEU A 399 -22.50 9.52 -0.16
N ALA A 400 -23.34 8.62 -0.67
CA ALA A 400 -23.25 7.17 -0.44
C ALA A 400 -21.92 6.53 -0.89
N ASP A 401 -21.28 7.09 -1.92
CA ASP A 401 -19.98 6.64 -2.46
C ASP A 401 -18.85 7.63 -2.12
N GLY A 402 -19.07 8.59 -1.21
CA GLY A 402 -18.13 9.63 -0.80
C GLY A 402 -17.40 9.32 0.49
N ASP A 403 -16.75 10.36 1.04
CA ASP A 403 -16.11 10.30 2.35
C ASP A 403 -17.13 10.16 3.48
N TRP A 404 -16.68 9.72 4.64
CA TRP A 404 -17.54 9.47 5.80
C TRP A 404 -17.55 10.65 6.76
N SER A 405 -18.71 10.91 7.35
CA SER A 405 -18.78 11.76 8.53
C SER A 405 -18.49 10.93 9.78
N VAL A 406 -17.53 11.39 10.59
CA VAL A 406 -16.98 10.61 11.72
C VAL A 406 -16.92 11.44 12.99
N LEU A 407 -17.31 10.82 14.14
CA LEU A 407 -17.00 11.31 15.48
C LEU A 407 -16.15 10.27 16.21
N SER A 408 -14.95 10.64 16.65
CA SER A 408 -14.07 9.81 17.48
C SER A 408 -14.14 10.26 18.94
N ILE A 409 -14.50 9.34 19.83
CA ILE A 409 -14.82 9.60 21.25
C ILE A 409 -13.67 9.11 22.11
N VAL A 410 -13.00 10.01 22.83
CA VAL A 410 -11.83 9.71 23.66
C VAL A 410 -12.11 10.08 25.12
N ASP A 411 -11.79 9.16 26.03
CA ASP A 411 -11.82 9.42 27.48
C ASP A 411 -10.70 10.40 27.85
N GLU A 412 -11.05 11.52 28.51
CA GLU A 412 -10.11 12.59 28.83
C GLU A 412 -9.02 12.18 29.83
N GLU A 413 -9.34 11.23 30.73
CA GLU A 413 -8.44 10.82 31.80
C GLU A 413 -7.48 9.70 31.36
N THR A 414 -8.03 8.67 30.68
CA THR A 414 -7.25 7.50 30.28
C THR A 414 -6.67 7.62 28.88
N HIS A 415 -7.11 8.62 28.11
CA HIS A 415 -6.79 8.81 26.69
C HIS A 415 -7.21 7.63 25.79
N ASP A 416 -8.11 6.77 26.28
CA ASP A 416 -8.64 5.66 25.49
C ASP A 416 -9.63 6.16 24.44
N LEU A 417 -9.52 5.66 23.22
CA LEU A 417 -10.55 5.78 22.21
C LEU A 417 -11.70 4.79 22.57
N VAL A 418 -12.84 5.28 23.01
CA VAL A 418 -13.92 4.46 23.57
C VAL A 418 -15.06 4.17 22.60
N GLY A 419 -15.21 4.96 21.55
CA GLY A 419 -16.23 4.76 20.52
C GLY A 419 -15.96 5.58 19.26
N ILE A 420 -16.59 5.15 18.16
CA ILE A 420 -16.59 5.85 16.87
C ILE A 420 -18.03 5.88 16.34
N TYR A 421 -18.50 7.06 15.97
CA TYR A 421 -19.70 7.23 15.16
C TYR A 421 -19.27 7.41 13.70
N HIS A 422 -19.78 6.57 12.79
CA HIS A 422 -19.31 6.48 11.43
C HIS A 422 -20.48 6.32 10.46
N CYS A 423 -20.75 7.33 9.62
CA CYS A 423 -21.96 7.39 8.82
C CYS A 423 -21.79 8.21 7.52
N HIS A 424 -22.78 8.09 6.63
CA HIS A 424 -22.97 8.94 5.44
C HIS A 424 -24.20 9.84 5.63
N GLU A 425 -24.27 10.55 6.75
CA GLU A 425 -25.33 11.54 6.97
C GLU A 425 -24.99 12.87 6.32
N GLU A 426 -26.01 13.57 5.80
CA GLU A 426 -25.85 14.96 5.37
C GLU A 426 -25.46 15.85 6.57
N PRO A 427 -24.75 16.97 6.36
CA PRO A 427 -24.24 17.82 7.45
C PRO A 427 -25.30 18.26 8.47
N TYR A 428 -26.54 18.47 8.04
CA TYR A 428 -27.65 18.81 8.93
C TYR A 428 -27.96 17.66 9.92
N ASP A 429 -28.16 16.46 9.40
CA ASP A 429 -28.48 15.28 10.19
C ASP A 429 -27.30 14.87 11.08
N PHE A 430 -26.07 15.00 10.54
CA PHE A 430 -24.86 14.76 11.32
C PHE A 430 -24.71 15.71 12.51
N ALA A 431 -25.10 16.99 12.37
CA ALA A 431 -25.11 17.92 13.50
C ALA A 431 -26.04 17.46 14.63
N HIS A 432 -27.23 16.95 14.27
CA HIS A 432 -28.18 16.36 15.23
C HIS A 432 -27.62 15.10 15.88
N SER A 433 -26.99 14.23 15.12
CA SER A 433 -26.32 13.03 15.63
C SER A 433 -25.14 13.39 16.55
N ALA A 434 -24.32 14.37 16.19
CA ALA A 434 -23.22 14.87 17.01
C ALA A 434 -23.72 15.45 18.34
N ASN A 435 -24.82 16.23 18.33
CA ASN A 435 -25.45 16.73 19.55
C ASN A 435 -25.92 15.60 20.46
N ARG A 436 -26.57 14.55 19.91
CA ARG A 436 -27.03 13.39 20.68
C ARG A 436 -25.86 12.61 21.27
N VAL A 437 -24.87 12.27 20.45
CA VAL A 437 -23.66 11.53 20.88
C VAL A 437 -22.94 12.31 21.98
N GLY A 438 -22.71 13.59 21.78
CA GLY A 438 -22.03 14.44 22.77
C GLY A 438 -22.78 14.49 24.11
N ARG A 439 -24.12 14.59 24.10
CA ARG A 439 -24.95 14.59 25.32
C ARG A 439 -24.93 13.24 26.01
N ILE A 440 -24.96 12.12 25.29
CA ILE A 440 -24.81 10.79 25.85
C ILE A 440 -23.48 10.64 26.57
N TYR A 441 -22.40 11.13 25.97
CA TYR A 441 -21.06 11.10 26.56
C TYR A 441 -20.81 12.29 27.53
N ASN A 442 -21.79 12.50 28.46
CA ASN A 442 -21.71 13.47 29.56
C ASN A 442 -21.45 14.91 29.12
N ASN A 443 -22.08 15.36 28.04
CA ASN A 443 -21.80 16.64 27.39
C ASN A 443 -20.30 16.78 27.02
N ALA A 444 -19.79 15.81 26.30
CA ALA A 444 -18.40 15.76 25.85
C ALA A 444 -17.95 17.07 25.17
N LEU A 445 -16.68 17.41 25.28
CA LEU A 445 -16.12 18.53 24.50
C LEU A 445 -16.13 18.16 23.01
N LEU A 446 -16.98 18.83 22.22
CA LEU A 446 -17.12 18.62 20.79
C LEU A 446 -16.18 19.53 20.00
N ALA A 447 -15.25 18.93 19.25
CA ALA A 447 -14.31 19.62 18.38
C ALA A 447 -14.52 19.16 16.93
N ILE A 448 -15.52 19.71 16.27
CA ILE A 448 -15.81 19.43 14.85
C ILE A 448 -14.88 20.24 13.97
N GLU A 449 -14.36 19.62 12.90
CA GLU A 449 -13.58 20.33 11.89
C GLU A 449 -14.41 21.48 11.29
N SER A 450 -13.82 22.66 11.11
CA SER A 450 -14.52 23.85 10.65
C SER A 450 -14.18 24.21 9.20
N ASN A 451 -13.94 23.19 8.35
CA ASN A 451 -13.77 23.36 6.90
C ASN A 451 -15.10 23.09 6.20
N LYS A 452 -15.40 23.80 5.09
CA LYS A 452 -16.61 23.57 4.25
C LYS A 452 -17.86 23.22 5.08
N ASP A 453 -18.29 21.96 5.01
CA ASP A 453 -19.51 21.41 5.60
C ASP A 453 -19.47 21.40 7.14
N GLY A 454 -18.30 21.28 7.71
CA GLY A 454 -18.10 21.37 9.15
C GLY A 454 -18.42 22.76 9.74
N LEU A 455 -18.34 23.84 8.96
CA LEU A 455 -18.83 25.17 9.38
C LEU A 455 -20.32 25.14 9.63
N TYR A 456 -21.07 24.48 8.74
CA TYR A 456 -22.52 24.36 8.88
C TYR A 456 -22.92 23.51 10.10
N VAL A 457 -22.19 22.42 10.33
CA VAL A 457 -22.40 21.55 11.50
C VAL A 457 -22.14 22.34 12.79
N ASN A 458 -21.05 23.08 12.87
CA ASN A 458 -20.71 23.92 14.03
C ASN A 458 -21.76 25.01 14.29
N ASP A 459 -22.25 25.70 13.25
CA ASP A 459 -23.30 26.71 13.36
C ASP A 459 -24.63 26.08 13.84
N THR A 460 -24.97 24.90 13.34
CA THR A 460 -26.16 24.17 13.75
C THR A 460 -26.05 23.75 15.23
N LEU A 461 -24.90 23.25 15.68
CA LEU A 461 -24.67 22.91 17.10
C LEU A 461 -24.78 24.14 18.03
N LEU A 462 -24.31 25.32 17.59
CA LEU A 462 -24.49 26.57 18.30
C LEU A 462 -25.98 26.93 18.44
N ARG A 463 -26.76 26.84 17.37
CA ARG A 463 -28.22 27.09 17.39
C ARG A 463 -28.97 26.10 18.28
N MET A 464 -28.49 24.86 18.36
CA MET A 464 -29.03 23.84 19.27
C MET A 464 -28.59 24.04 20.72
N SER A 465 -27.80 25.07 21.03
CA SER A 465 -27.26 25.35 22.33
C SER A 465 -26.54 24.15 22.95
N TYR A 466 -25.67 23.51 22.15
CA TYR A 466 -24.84 22.43 22.70
C TYR A 466 -23.87 23.01 23.74
N PRO A 467 -23.80 22.43 24.97
CA PRO A 467 -23.19 23.14 26.11
C PRO A 467 -21.66 23.18 26.10
N ASN A 468 -20.98 22.31 25.34
CA ASN A 468 -19.53 22.14 25.46
C ASN A 468 -18.84 22.01 24.09
N LEU A 469 -18.82 23.12 23.35
CA LEU A 469 -18.14 23.22 22.06
C LEU A 469 -16.69 23.64 22.25
N TYR A 470 -15.80 23.14 21.40
CA TYR A 470 -14.42 23.58 21.31
C TYR A 470 -14.34 24.90 20.58
N TYR A 471 -13.59 25.87 21.15
CA TYR A 471 -13.30 27.16 20.55
C TYR A 471 -11.80 27.30 20.34
N ARG A 472 -11.41 27.64 19.12
CA ARG A 472 -10.04 28.03 18.79
C ARG A 472 -9.86 29.54 18.92
N GLU A 473 -8.66 29.96 19.27
CA GLU A 473 -8.27 31.36 19.26
C GLU A 473 -7.64 31.69 17.89
N GLU A 474 -8.15 32.74 17.24
CA GLU A 474 -7.56 33.29 16.02
C GLU A 474 -7.15 34.75 16.29
N GLN A 475 -5.87 35.05 16.01
CA GLN A 475 -5.38 36.43 16.09
C GLN A 475 -5.69 37.11 14.75
N ASP A 476 -6.40 38.23 14.81
CA ASP A 476 -6.61 39.09 13.65
C ASP A 476 -5.40 40.01 13.53
N ASP A 477 -4.56 39.77 12.52
CA ASP A 477 -3.32 40.56 12.30
C ASP A 477 -3.60 42.05 12.01
N ALA A 478 -4.78 42.37 11.49
CA ALA A 478 -5.15 43.76 11.17
C ALA A 478 -5.54 44.56 12.39
N VAL A 479 -6.13 43.93 13.40
CA VAL A 479 -6.68 44.63 14.59
C VAL A 479 -5.94 44.26 15.87
N LYS A 480 -5.01 43.27 15.84
CA LYS A 480 -4.33 42.64 16.98
C LYS A 480 -5.28 42.16 18.08
N ALA A 481 -6.52 41.83 17.71
CA ALA A 481 -7.52 41.29 18.61
C ALA A 481 -7.54 39.75 18.51
N ILE A 482 -7.68 39.08 19.64
CA ILE A 482 -7.90 37.65 19.70
C ILE A 482 -9.40 37.40 19.55
N SER A 483 -9.82 36.70 18.51
CA SER A 483 -11.20 36.25 18.32
C SER A 483 -11.32 34.76 18.60
N ARG A 484 -12.44 34.33 19.23
CA ARG A 484 -12.75 32.94 19.47
C ARG A 484 -13.74 32.46 18.43
N LYS A 485 -13.38 31.37 17.72
CA LYS A 485 -14.23 30.75 16.71
C LYS A 485 -14.47 29.29 17.04
N VAL A 486 -15.71 28.85 16.88
CA VAL A 486 -16.10 27.46 17.18
C VAL A 486 -15.44 26.48 16.21
N GLY A 487 -15.12 25.29 16.72
CA GLY A 487 -14.62 24.16 15.97
C GLY A 487 -13.11 24.17 15.71
N TRP A 488 -12.59 23.03 15.35
CA TRP A 488 -11.19 22.81 14.96
C TRP A 488 -10.94 23.30 13.54
N ARG A 489 -9.80 23.90 13.28
CA ARG A 489 -9.39 24.29 11.93
C ARG A 489 -8.15 23.53 11.50
N THR A 490 -8.28 22.69 10.51
CA THR A 490 -7.15 21.96 9.90
C THR A 490 -6.39 22.89 8.95
N THR A 491 -5.11 23.07 9.24
CA THR A 491 -4.16 23.90 8.49
C THR A 491 -2.88 23.13 8.28
N SER A 492 -1.92 23.72 7.54
CA SER A 492 -0.56 23.16 7.41
C SER A 492 0.20 23.06 8.75
N ILE A 493 -0.25 23.75 9.80
CA ILE A 493 0.33 23.71 11.14
C ILE A 493 -0.44 22.75 12.05
N THR A 494 -1.77 22.88 12.11
CA THR A 494 -2.60 22.11 13.06
C THR A 494 -2.77 20.64 12.65
N ARG A 495 -2.76 20.30 11.35
CA ARG A 495 -2.84 18.91 10.88
C ARG A 495 -1.65 18.05 11.34
N PRO A 496 -0.39 18.46 11.11
CA PRO A 496 0.75 17.69 11.63
C PRO A 496 0.76 17.58 13.15
N TYR A 497 0.34 18.64 13.86
CA TYR A 497 0.23 18.65 15.31
C TYR A 497 -0.78 17.59 15.80
N ALA A 498 -2.00 17.58 15.27
CA ALA A 498 -3.05 16.63 15.62
C ALA A 498 -2.63 15.18 15.32
N LEU A 499 -2.02 14.94 14.16
CA LEU A 499 -1.49 13.63 13.78
C LEU A 499 -0.36 13.17 14.72
N ALA A 500 0.52 14.07 15.15
CA ALA A 500 1.58 13.75 16.11
C ALA A 500 1.00 13.40 17.49
N ALA A 501 -0.03 14.12 17.95
CA ALA A 501 -0.74 13.84 19.19
C ALA A 501 -1.36 12.43 19.16
N MET A 502 -2.08 12.09 18.09
CA MET A 502 -2.62 10.75 17.89
C MET A 502 -1.51 9.68 17.85
N ASN A 503 -0.42 9.93 17.15
CA ASN A 503 0.69 8.97 17.07
C ASN A 503 1.37 8.75 18.41
N THR A 504 1.51 9.81 19.23
CA THR A 504 2.02 9.72 20.60
C THR A 504 1.09 8.86 21.47
N ALA A 505 -0.21 9.10 21.42
CA ALA A 505 -1.20 8.30 22.13
C ALA A 505 -1.16 6.82 21.68
N PHE A 506 -1.10 6.58 20.36
CA PHE A 506 -0.99 5.25 19.79
C PHE A 506 0.26 4.48 20.27
N ASN A 507 1.39 5.16 20.39
CA ASN A 507 2.63 4.53 20.86
C ASN A 507 2.67 4.28 22.38
N ASN A 508 1.91 5.05 23.16
CA ASN A 508 1.92 4.98 24.62
C ASN A 508 0.83 4.08 25.22
N GLN A 509 -0.15 3.62 24.42
CA GLN A 509 -1.24 2.77 24.89
C GLN A 509 -0.92 1.28 24.75
N ASP A 510 -1.34 0.47 25.71
CA ASP A 510 -1.12 -0.98 25.71
C ASP A 510 -2.02 -1.71 24.71
N TYR A 511 -3.17 -1.12 24.33
CA TYR A 511 -4.05 -1.68 23.32
C TYR A 511 -4.83 -0.59 22.58
N TRP A 512 -5.03 -0.83 21.29
CA TRP A 512 -5.83 0.00 20.41
C TRP A 512 -6.98 -0.82 19.83
N VAL A 513 -8.08 -0.22 19.44
CA VAL A 513 -9.34 -0.91 19.69
C VAL A 513 -10.15 -1.26 18.48
N HIS A 514 -10.10 -0.52 17.40
CA HIS A 514 -11.05 -0.71 16.32
C HIS A 514 -10.39 -1.08 14.99
N LYS A 515 -10.87 -2.18 14.39
CA LYS A 515 -10.36 -2.68 13.12
C LYS A 515 -10.43 -1.64 12.01
N ILE A 516 -11.54 -0.87 11.90
CA ILE A 516 -11.73 0.14 10.84
C ILE A 516 -10.67 1.24 10.95
N LEU A 517 -10.38 1.74 12.15
CA LEU A 517 -9.33 2.73 12.36
C LEU A 517 -7.96 2.17 11.99
N LEU A 518 -7.66 0.92 12.37
CA LEU A 518 -6.40 0.27 12.02
C LEU A 518 -6.26 0.10 10.50
N GLU A 519 -7.34 -0.21 9.79
CA GLU A 519 -7.35 -0.32 8.32
C GLU A 519 -7.05 1.04 7.66
N GLU A 520 -7.60 2.15 8.15
CA GLU A 520 -7.23 3.49 7.68
C GLU A 520 -5.80 3.86 8.04
N MET A 521 -5.33 3.57 9.26
CA MET A 521 -3.95 3.81 9.68
C MET A 521 -2.94 3.05 8.82
N LEU A 522 -3.25 1.81 8.42
CA LEU A 522 -2.43 1.01 7.50
C LEU A 522 -2.36 1.62 6.10
N ALA A 523 -3.45 2.28 5.67
CA ALA A 523 -3.54 2.96 4.39
C ALA A 523 -3.03 4.41 4.44
N PHE A 524 -2.65 4.93 5.63
CA PHE A 524 -2.20 6.30 5.83
C PHE A 524 -0.68 6.38 5.68
N LEU A 525 -0.23 6.81 4.48
CA LEU A 525 1.16 6.74 4.05
C LEU A 525 1.76 8.13 3.89
N ARG A 526 3.09 8.23 3.98
CA ARG A 526 3.83 9.42 3.57
C ARG A 526 4.02 9.40 2.05
N ASN A 527 3.49 10.41 1.36
CA ASN A 527 3.65 10.55 -0.09
C ASN A 527 5.09 10.93 -0.49
N SER A 528 5.33 11.15 -1.78
CA SER A 528 6.66 11.52 -2.31
C SER A 528 7.21 12.86 -1.77
N ARG A 529 6.35 13.71 -1.18
CA ARG A 529 6.72 14.97 -0.52
C ARG A 529 6.77 14.84 0.99
N ASP A 530 6.82 13.62 1.51
CA ASP A 530 6.79 13.27 2.94
C ASP A 530 5.52 13.74 3.70
N LYS A 531 4.46 14.09 2.98
CA LYS A 531 3.18 14.48 3.55
C LYS A 531 2.35 13.23 3.85
N PRO A 532 1.84 13.03 5.09
CA PRO A 532 0.95 11.92 5.42
C PRO A 532 -0.44 12.15 4.83
N GLU A 533 -0.94 11.15 4.10
CA GLU A 533 -2.27 11.15 3.48
C GLU A 533 -2.76 9.72 3.22
N ALA A 534 -4.06 9.53 3.05
CA ALA A 534 -4.61 8.24 2.68
C ALA A 534 -4.12 7.80 1.29
N LEU A 535 -3.91 6.49 1.13
CA LEU A 535 -3.66 5.90 -0.19
C LEU A 535 -4.87 6.16 -1.10
N ALA A 536 -4.63 6.47 -2.38
CA ALA A 536 -5.71 6.81 -3.31
C ALA A 536 -6.78 5.70 -3.38
N GLY A 537 -8.02 6.09 -3.17
CA GLY A 537 -9.18 5.21 -3.10
C GLY A 537 -9.38 4.55 -1.73
N LYS A 538 -8.66 5.01 -0.71
CA LYS A 538 -8.88 4.72 0.71
C LYS A 538 -9.24 6.02 1.43
N HIS A 539 -9.83 5.90 2.61
CA HIS A 539 -10.30 6.99 3.44
C HIS A 539 -9.33 7.26 4.59
N ASP A 540 -9.31 8.48 5.11
CA ASP A 540 -8.61 8.88 6.34
C ASP A 540 -9.53 9.63 7.34
N ASP A 541 -10.84 9.52 7.17
CA ASP A 541 -11.85 10.26 7.92
C ASP A 541 -11.80 9.91 9.43
N ILE A 542 -11.63 8.61 9.76
CA ILE A 542 -11.51 8.17 11.17
C ILE A 542 -10.15 8.61 11.74
N VAL A 543 -9.08 8.52 10.95
CA VAL A 543 -7.75 9.01 11.36
C VAL A 543 -7.80 10.51 11.64
N MET A 544 -8.48 11.30 10.80
CA MET A 544 -8.60 12.74 10.97
C MET A 544 -9.45 13.10 12.18
N ALA A 545 -10.65 12.51 12.32
CA ALA A 545 -11.52 12.73 13.49
C ALA A 545 -10.80 12.35 14.80
N THR A 546 -10.09 11.20 14.81
CA THR A 546 -9.33 10.75 15.98
C THR A 546 -8.16 11.68 16.29
N SER A 547 -7.43 12.14 15.26
CA SER A 547 -6.31 13.06 15.46
C SER A 547 -6.78 14.42 16.01
N ILE A 548 -7.95 14.92 15.58
CA ILE A 548 -8.55 16.13 16.15
C ILE A 548 -8.83 15.97 17.64
N ALA A 549 -9.43 14.83 18.06
CA ALA A 549 -9.70 14.57 19.47
C ALA A 549 -8.42 14.61 20.32
N TYR A 550 -7.36 13.94 19.88
CA TYR A 550 -6.07 13.95 20.59
C TYR A 550 -5.37 15.31 20.54
N GLY A 551 -5.46 16.02 19.41
CA GLY A 551 -4.92 17.36 19.30
C GLY A 551 -5.57 18.35 20.26
N VAL A 552 -6.87 18.21 20.51
CA VAL A 552 -7.62 19.00 21.50
C VAL A 552 -7.23 18.62 22.93
N LEU A 553 -7.06 17.31 23.20
CA LEU A 553 -6.63 16.83 24.52
C LEU A 553 -5.25 17.37 24.92
N GLU A 554 -4.28 17.41 24.03
CA GLU A 554 -2.95 17.94 24.32
C GLU A 554 -2.94 19.47 24.50
N ASN A 555 -3.86 20.20 23.87
CA ASN A 555 -3.98 21.66 23.99
C ASN A 555 -4.76 22.12 25.22
N LYS A 556 -5.39 21.22 25.98
CA LYS A 556 -6.03 21.61 27.22
C LYS A 556 -4.96 22.10 28.21
N PRO A 557 -5.15 23.27 28.84
CA PRO A 557 -4.26 23.68 29.91
C PRO A 557 -4.27 22.61 31.00
N LYS A 558 -3.09 22.04 31.29
CA LYS A 558 -2.95 21.10 32.41
C LYS A 558 -3.41 21.85 33.66
N LYS A 559 -4.43 21.30 34.37
CA LYS A 559 -4.80 21.83 35.67
C LYS A 559 -3.57 21.70 36.58
N ASP A 560 -2.98 22.85 36.93
CA ASP A 560 -2.02 22.88 38.02
C ASP A 560 -2.76 22.44 39.30
N GLU A 561 -2.39 21.29 39.82
CA GLU A 561 -2.93 20.73 41.09
C GLU A 561 -2.53 21.57 42.33
N LYS A 562 -1.93 22.74 42.14
CA LYS A 562 -1.52 23.62 43.22
C LYS A 562 -1.78 25.07 42.87
N ASN A 563 -3.03 25.53 42.99
CA ASN A 563 -3.34 26.92 43.35
C ASN A 563 -4.82 27.03 43.68
N ASP A 564 -5.17 26.84 44.95
CA ASP A 564 -6.35 27.40 45.57
C ASP A 564 -6.16 28.92 45.67
N LYS A 565 -6.15 29.62 44.51
CA LYS A 565 -6.40 31.06 44.46
C LYS A 565 -7.90 31.25 44.39
N PRO A 566 -8.45 32.26 45.06
CA PRO A 566 -9.87 32.55 44.99
C PRO A 566 -10.26 32.71 43.53
N LYS A 567 -11.28 31.96 43.10
CA LYS A 567 -11.83 32.01 41.75
C LYS A 567 -12.15 33.43 41.39
N ASP A 568 -11.73 33.88 40.22
CA ASP A 568 -12.14 35.15 39.67
C ASP A 568 -13.66 35.13 39.48
N ASN A 569 -14.41 35.85 40.33
CA ASN A 569 -15.85 35.98 40.24
C ASN A 569 -16.31 36.87 39.11
N SER A 570 -15.60 36.86 37.99
CA SER A 570 -15.92 37.62 36.79
C SER A 570 -17.04 36.97 35.98
N TYR A 571 -17.71 37.77 35.17
CA TYR A 571 -18.67 37.30 34.17
C TYR A 571 -18.09 36.21 33.26
N LEU A 572 -16.82 36.31 32.91
CA LEU A 572 -16.14 35.32 32.07
C LEU A 572 -15.98 33.96 32.76
N ALA A 573 -15.65 33.93 34.05
CA ALA A 573 -15.56 32.69 34.81
C ALA A 573 -16.90 31.95 34.86
N TRP A 574 -18.02 32.65 34.92
CA TRP A 574 -19.35 32.07 34.81
C TRP A 574 -19.65 31.57 33.38
N VAL A 575 -19.37 32.38 32.38
CA VAL A 575 -19.58 31.96 30.96
C VAL A 575 -18.79 30.71 30.59
N TYR A 576 -17.62 30.52 31.20
CA TYR A 576 -16.79 29.32 30.99
C TYR A 576 -17.11 28.17 31.94
N GLY A 577 -18.13 28.29 32.78
CA GLY A 577 -18.54 27.25 33.72
C GLY A 577 -17.54 26.99 34.85
N GLU A 578 -16.65 27.95 35.12
CA GLU A 578 -15.69 27.88 36.22
C GLU A 578 -16.34 28.17 37.56
N ILE A 579 -17.45 28.96 37.56
CA ILE A 579 -18.26 29.29 38.70
C ILE A 579 -19.76 29.18 38.35
N GLU A 580 -20.61 28.89 39.35
CA GLU A 580 -22.06 28.87 39.21
C GLU A 580 -22.63 30.31 39.19
N PHE A 581 -23.85 30.49 38.61
CA PHE A 581 -24.52 31.79 38.52
C PHE A 581 -24.65 32.51 39.88
N HIS A 582 -24.91 31.75 40.95
CA HIS A 582 -25.02 32.30 42.29
C HIS A 582 -23.69 32.72 42.92
N GLU A 583 -22.58 32.31 42.37
CA GLU A 583 -21.21 32.71 42.78
C GLU A 583 -20.74 34.00 42.11
N LEU A 584 -21.50 34.51 41.11
CA LEU A 584 -21.25 35.81 40.50
C LEU A 584 -21.48 36.96 41.51
N PRO A 585 -20.77 38.10 41.40
CA PRO A 585 -21.12 39.32 42.14
C PRO A 585 -22.59 39.71 41.93
N ILE A 586 -23.28 40.10 43.00
CA ILE A 586 -24.73 40.44 43.00
C ILE A 586 -25.07 41.46 41.92
N GLU A 587 -24.16 42.38 41.62
CA GLU A 587 -24.34 43.38 40.58
C GLU A 587 -24.41 42.76 39.17
N LEU A 588 -23.66 41.68 38.92
CA LEU A 588 -23.67 40.95 37.65
C LEU A 588 -24.89 40.04 37.57
N GLN A 589 -25.26 39.38 38.65
CA GLN A 589 -26.50 38.59 38.70
C GLN A 589 -27.73 39.45 38.38
N ASN A 590 -27.84 40.64 39.00
CA ASN A 590 -28.93 41.59 38.76
C ASN A 590 -28.95 42.13 37.31
N LYS A 591 -27.80 42.31 36.69
CA LYS A 591 -27.71 42.73 35.27
C LYS A 591 -28.15 41.63 34.33
N LEU A 592 -27.88 40.36 34.64
CA LEU A 592 -28.21 39.21 33.81
C LEU A 592 -29.67 38.74 33.98
N THR A 593 -30.29 39.00 35.13
CA THR A 593 -31.69 38.69 35.39
C THR A 593 -32.68 39.75 34.89
N ASN A 594 -32.22 41.01 34.69
CA ASN A 594 -33.06 42.06 34.14
C ASN A 594 -33.06 42.06 32.61
N THR A 595 -34.08 41.45 32.03
CA THR A 595 -34.25 41.21 30.58
C THR A 595 -34.40 42.44 29.67
N GLU A 596 -34.34 43.65 30.19
CA GLU A 596 -34.46 44.88 29.39
C GLU A 596 -33.14 45.38 28.74
N ASN A 597 -32.02 44.71 28.96
CA ASN A 597 -30.70 45.15 28.46
C ASN A 597 -29.99 44.21 27.48
N TYR A 598 -30.73 43.32 26.78
CA TYR A 598 -30.12 42.40 25.81
C TYR A 598 -29.47 43.10 24.60
N ASP A 599 -29.90 44.33 24.26
CA ASP A 599 -29.41 45.06 23.09
C ASP A 599 -28.05 45.78 23.30
N ASN A 600 -27.51 45.82 24.52
CA ASN A 600 -26.26 46.50 24.82
C ASN A 600 -25.04 45.58 25.07
N ILE A 601 -25.23 44.28 25.10
CA ILE A 601 -24.11 43.31 25.37
C ILE A 601 -23.26 43.03 24.12
N ASN A 602 -23.75 43.34 22.92
CA ASN A 602 -22.99 43.17 21.66
C ASN A 602 -22.04 44.31 21.32
N LYS A 603 -21.72 45.20 22.25
CA LYS A 603 -20.83 46.38 22.03
C LYS A 603 -19.52 46.36 22.85
N TYR A 604 -19.16 45.23 23.48
CA TYR A 604 -17.87 45.14 24.16
C TYR A 604 -17.14 43.88 23.77
#